data_def0456280f24df62b07aabac28c6c08
#
_entry.id   def0456280f24df62b07aabac28c6c08
#
_cell.length_a   1.000
_cell.length_b   1.000
_cell.length_c   1.000
_cell.angle_alpha   90.00
_cell.angle_beta   90.00
_cell.angle_gamma   90.00
#
_symmetry.space_group_name_H-M   'P 1'
#
loop_
_entity.id
_entity.type
_entity.pdbx_description
1 polymer ?
#
loop_
_entity_poly.entity_id
_entity_poly.type
_entity_poly.pdbx_seq_one_letter_code
_entity_poly.pdbx_strand_id
1 'polypeptide(L)'
;SDVTLKDVSIKSDKDAALKVEGDGNVRLELDGKNELKSGANHAGVEKNNSDSKGTLTIKDDTGEKGSLTATGGAQGAGIGGAKNNSGSNIEITGGTITATGGCNNNEAGNGGAAGIGGGFNGSGTDIKITGGSRKPDGTSGCQGAGIGGGYGKGGTNISISGEDTVVNANGGKYGAGIGGGAMGAGENITISDGAHVTANGGAQGAGIGGGSGIGG
;
A
#
# COMPACT_ATOMS: atom_id res chain seq x y z
N SER A 1 -20.41 3.42 1.01
CA SER A 1 -20.43 3.54 2.49
C SER A 1 -19.39 4.55 2.93
N ASP A 2 -19.72 5.36 3.93
CA ASP A 2 -18.82 6.31 4.56
C ASP A 2 -18.54 5.83 6.01
N VAL A 3 -17.28 5.73 6.36
CA VAL A 3 -16.81 5.28 7.68
C VAL A 3 -15.81 6.29 8.21
N THR A 4 -15.98 6.74 9.45
CA THR A 4 -15.01 7.62 10.12
C THR A 4 -14.22 6.81 11.13
N LEU A 5 -12.90 6.85 11.02
CA LEU A 5 -12.00 6.36 12.05
C LEU A 5 -11.58 7.55 12.93
N LYS A 6 -11.89 7.48 14.21
CA LYS A 6 -11.58 8.54 15.19
C LYS A 6 -10.80 7.93 16.35
N ASP A 7 -9.51 8.22 16.42
CA ASP A 7 -8.59 7.74 17.45
C ASP A 7 -8.70 6.22 17.69
N VAL A 8 -8.77 5.47 16.58
CA VAL A 8 -8.98 4.02 16.59
C VAL A 8 -7.65 3.28 16.66
N SER A 9 -7.55 2.30 17.56
CA SER A 9 -6.43 1.35 17.59
C SER A 9 -6.97 -0.08 17.59
N ILE A 10 -6.77 -0.78 16.46
CA ILE A 10 -7.19 -2.18 16.28
C ILE A 10 -5.97 -3.03 16.00
N LYS A 11 -5.77 -4.05 16.82
CA LYS A 11 -4.78 -5.09 16.61
C LYS A 11 -5.47 -6.44 16.54
N SER A 12 -5.29 -7.14 15.43
CA SER A 12 -5.72 -8.52 15.25
C SER A 12 -4.51 -9.43 15.16
N ASP A 13 -4.58 -10.59 15.79
CA ASP A 13 -3.52 -11.59 15.73
C ASP A 13 -3.78 -12.66 14.64
N LYS A 14 -5.01 -12.75 14.14
CA LYS A 14 -5.43 -13.78 13.18
C LYS A 14 -6.01 -13.21 11.88
N ASP A 15 -6.81 -12.15 11.98
CA ASP A 15 -7.60 -11.62 10.87
C ASP A 15 -7.14 -10.22 10.45
N ALA A 16 -7.80 -9.64 9.45
CA ALA A 16 -7.63 -8.25 9.10
C ALA A 16 -8.16 -7.33 10.21
N ALA A 17 -7.42 -6.25 10.53
CA ALA A 17 -7.90 -5.22 11.46
C ALA A 17 -9.10 -4.45 10.88
N LEU A 18 -9.06 -4.18 9.57
CA LEU A 18 -10.17 -3.62 8.81
C LEU A 18 -10.23 -4.33 7.45
N LYS A 19 -11.39 -4.81 7.05
CA LYS A 19 -11.63 -5.44 5.75
C LYS A 19 -12.72 -4.73 4.97
N VAL A 20 -12.47 -4.49 3.69
CA VAL A 20 -13.42 -3.93 2.73
C VAL A 20 -13.89 -5.02 1.80
N GLU A 21 -15.18 -5.31 1.81
CA GLU A 21 -15.83 -6.33 0.99
C GLU A 21 -17.03 -5.76 0.21
N GLY A 22 -17.40 -6.44 -0.86
CA GLY A 22 -18.52 -6.05 -1.72
C GLY A 22 -18.14 -5.01 -2.75
N ASP A 23 -19.02 -4.79 -3.73
CA ASP A 23 -18.73 -3.98 -4.92
C ASP A 23 -19.03 -2.50 -4.76
N GLY A 24 -19.48 -2.06 -3.59
CA GLY A 24 -19.75 -0.66 -3.30
C GLY A 24 -18.47 0.12 -2.97
N ASN A 25 -18.46 1.42 -3.32
CA ASN A 25 -17.39 2.32 -2.92
C ASN A 25 -17.42 2.57 -1.40
N VAL A 26 -16.26 2.58 -0.79
CA VAL A 26 -16.05 2.88 0.63
C VAL A 26 -15.17 4.12 0.76
N ARG A 27 -15.63 5.09 1.56
CA ARG A 27 -14.85 6.25 1.96
C ARG A 27 -14.48 6.12 3.42
N LEU A 28 -13.20 6.22 3.69
CA LEU A 28 -12.62 6.15 5.02
C LEU A 28 -12.12 7.54 5.40
N GLU A 29 -12.89 8.23 6.24
CA GLU A 29 -12.51 9.53 6.81
C GLU A 29 -11.61 9.30 8.01
N LEU A 30 -10.50 10.03 8.06
CA LEU A 30 -9.55 9.98 9.17
C LEU A 30 -9.75 11.17 10.09
N ASP A 31 -9.97 10.91 11.38
CA ASP A 31 -10.02 11.90 12.45
C ASP A 31 -9.07 11.45 13.56
N GLY A 32 -8.14 12.31 13.95
CA GLY A 32 -7.13 11.99 14.96
C GLY A 32 -6.15 10.90 14.53
N LYS A 33 -5.65 10.13 15.49
CA LYS A 33 -4.61 9.12 15.27
C LYS A 33 -5.20 7.70 15.20
N ASN A 34 -5.08 7.07 14.04
CA ASN A 34 -5.61 5.72 13.83
C ASN A 34 -4.49 4.70 13.57
N GLU A 35 -4.56 3.56 14.22
CA GLU A 35 -3.60 2.46 14.09
C GLU A 35 -4.32 1.14 13.83
N LEU A 36 -3.99 0.50 12.72
CA LEU A 36 -4.54 -0.78 12.28
C LEU A 36 -3.42 -1.78 12.05
N LYS A 37 -3.40 -2.87 12.80
CA LYS A 37 -2.41 -3.94 12.66
C LYS A 37 -3.09 -5.29 12.51
N SER A 38 -2.80 -5.98 11.44
CA SER A 38 -3.44 -7.26 11.10
C SER A 38 -2.57 -8.47 11.42
N GLY A 39 -3.24 -9.60 11.55
CA GLY A 39 -2.62 -10.91 11.71
C GLY A 39 -1.93 -11.40 10.43
N ALA A 40 -1.21 -12.50 10.53
CA ALA A 40 -0.48 -13.09 9.41
C ALA A 40 -1.38 -13.32 8.19
N ASN A 41 -0.83 -13.05 7.01
CA ASN A 41 -1.46 -13.14 5.69
C ASN A 41 -2.52 -12.08 5.38
N HIS A 42 -2.85 -11.19 6.31
CA HIS A 42 -3.86 -10.14 6.16
C HIS A 42 -3.23 -8.75 6.00
N ALA A 43 -3.87 -7.88 5.22
CA ALA A 43 -3.45 -6.49 5.09
C ALA A 43 -3.96 -5.62 6.25
N GLY A 44 -3.23 -4.57 6.60
CA GLY A 44 -3.60 -3.63 7.68
C GLY A 44 -4.97 -3.00 7.44
N VAL A 45 -5.17 -2.48 6.22
CA VAL A 45 -6.48 -2.21 5.62
C VAL A 45 -6.62 -3.16 4.45
N GLU A 46 -7.41 -4.20 4.61
CA GLU A 46 -7.54 -5.24 3.61
C GLU A 46 -8.58 -4.89 2.55
N LYS A 47 -8.14 -4.81 1.31
CA LYS A 47 -8.97 -4.64 0.13
C LYS A 47 -8.47 -5.54 -1.00
N ASN A 48 -8.98 -6.76 -1.02
CA ASN A 48 -8.68 -7.74 -2.05
C ASN A 48 -9.48 -7.44 -3.32
N ASN A 49 -8.83 -7.44 -4.47
CA ASN A 49 -9.53 -7.28 -5.74
C ASN A 49 -10.51 -8.42 -6.04
N SER A 50 -10.32 -9.59 -5.43
CA SER A 50 -11.27 -10.71 -5.53
C SER A 50 -12.60 -10.44 -4.82
N ASP A 51 -12.54 -9.70 -3.69
CA ASP A 51 -13.64 -9.55 -2.75
C ASP A 51 -14.38 -8.22 -2.91
N SER A 52 -13.74 -7.24 -3.56
CA SER A 52 -14.29 -5.90 -3.73
C SER A 52 -13.83 -5.24 -5.04
N LYS A 53 -14.78 -4.86 -5.88
CA LYS A 53 -14.55 -4.10 -7.13
C LYS A 53 -14.70 -2.59 -6.94
N GLY A 54 -15.35 -2.15 -5.86
CA GLY A 54 -15.51 -0.74 -5.55
C GLY A 54 -14.18 -0.04 -5.23
N THR A 55 -14.21 1.27 -5.15
CA THR A 55 -13.06 2.10 -4.76
C THR A 55 -13.01 2.26 -3.25
N LEU A 56 -11.82 2.07 -2.67
CA LEU A 56 -11.50 2.52 -1.33
C LEU A 56 -10.86 3.90 -1.42
N THR A 57 -11.55 4.92 -0.92
CA THR A 57 -11.01 6.28 -0.81
C THR A 57 -10.63 6.54 0.65
N ILE A 58 -9.38 6.88 0.91
CA ILE A 58 -8.90 7.32 2.23
C ILE A 58 -8.70 8.83 2.17
N LYS A 59 -9.33 9.55 3.10
CA LYS A 59 -9.37 11.01 3.08
C LYS A 59 -9.31 11.62 4.49
N ASP A 60 -9.05 12.92 4.53
CA ASP A 60 -9.08 13.77 5.73
C ASP A 60 -9.64 15.13 5.30
N ASP A 61 -10.98 15.22 5.30
CA ASP A 61 -11.71 16.43 4.87
C ASP A 61 -12.14 17.30 6.07
N THR A 62 -12.00 16.82 7.30
CA THR A 62 -12.51 17.49 8.49
C THR A 62 -11.64 18.64 8.99
N GLY A 63 -10.43 18.78 8.42
CA GLY A 63 -9.45 19.78 8.87
C GLY A 63 -8.77 19.44 10.19
N GLU A 64 -9.18 18.37 10.85
CA GLU A 64 -8.44 17.73 11.92
C GLU A 64 -7.26 16.97 11.27
N LYS A 65 -6.10 16.93 11.93
CA LYS A 65 -4.92 16.25 11.36
C LYS A 65 -5.07 14.72 11.45
N GLY A 66 -5.90 14.16 10.60
CA GLY A 66 -6.14 12.73 10.53
C GLY A 66 -4.92 11.94 10.10
N SER A 67 -4.64 10.83 10.77
CA SER A 67 -3.53 9.94 10.43
C SER A 67 -3.94 8.48 10.51
N LEU A 68 -3.30 7.67 9.66
CA LEU A 68 -3.49 6.22 9.63
C LEU A 68 -2.12 5.53 9.58
N THR A 69 -1.85 4.70 10.56
CA THR A 69 -0.76 3.72 10.51
C THR A 69 -1.37 2.34 10.25
N ALA A 70 -1.13 1.82 9.06
CA ALA A 70 -1.64 0.52 8.63
C ALA A 70 -0.48 -0.48 8.47
N THR A 71 -0.48 -1.54 9.25
CA THR A 71 0.56 -2.57 9.24
C THR A 71 -0.04 -3.92 8.86
N GLY A 72 0.42 -4.46 7.74
CA GLY A 72 0.08 -5.82 7.32
C GLY A 72 0.75 -6.86 8.21
N GLY A 73 0.09 -7.98 8.41
CA GLY A 73 0.73 -9.18 8.95
C GLY A 73 1.69 -9.81 7.93
N ALA A 74 2.39 -10.85 8.31
CA ALA A 74 3.32 -11.53 7.39
C ALA A 74 2.65 -11.79 6.03
N GLN A 75 3.28 -11.31 4.94
CA GLN A 75 2.78 -11.46 3.57
C GLN A 75 1.51 -10.64 3.19
N GLY A 76 0.95 -9.84 4.09
CA GLY A 76 -0.15 -8.91 3.79
C GLY A 76 0.36 -7.48 3.54
N ALA A 77 -0.29 -6.72 2.66
CA ALA A 77 0.03 -5.32 2.42
C ALA A 77 -0.24 -4.44 3.66
N GLY A 78 0.36 -3.26 3.73
CA GLY A 78 -0.09 -2.26 4.70
C GLY A 78 -1.53 -1.82 4.40
N ILE A 79 -1.77 -1.40 3.16
CA ILE A 79 -3.10 -1.09 2.62
C ILE A 79 -3.24 -1.83 1.28
N GLY A 80 -4.25 -2.69 1.15
CA GLY A 80 -4.52 -3.41 -0.10
C GLY A 80 -4.70 -4.91 0.06
N GLY A 81 -3.94 -5.71 -0.70
CA GLY A 81 -4.15 -7.16 -0.77
C GLY A 81 -3.62 -7.94 0.43
N ALA A 82 -4.35 -8.95 0.82
CA ALA A 82 -3.88 -10.05 1.64
C ALA A 82 -2.88 -10.93 0.85
N LYS A 83 -2.28 -11.93 1.49
CA LYS A 83 -1.45 -12.94 0.81
C LYS A 83 -2.19 -13.52 -0.40
N ASN A 84 -1.49 -13.61 -1.54
CA ASN A 84 -1.98 -14.09 -2.84
C ASN A 84 -3.13 -13.24 -3.43
N ASN A 85 -3.38 -12.06 -2.90
CA ASN A 85 -4.39 -11.15 -3.42
C ASN A 85 -3.79 -9.83 -3.89
N SER A 86 -4.33 -9.33 -4.98
CA SER A 86 -4.03 -8.00 -5.49
C SER A 86 -4.81 -6.96 -4.70
N GLY A 87 -4.18 -5.82 -4.43
CA GLY A 87 -4.85 -4.61 -3.99
C GLY A 87 -5.12 -3.70 -5.18
N SER A 88 -6.36 -3.24 -5.34
CA SER A 88 -6.73 -2.40 -6.48
C SER A 88 -7.79 -1.37 -6.12
N ASN A 89 -7.95 -0.36 -7.01
CA ASN A 89 -8.93 0.71 -6.81
C ASN A 89 -8.77 1.38 -5.44
N ILE A 90 -7.55 1.82 -5.14
CA ILE A 90 -7.21 2.51 -3.89
C ILE A 90 -6.93 3.97 -4.23
N GLU A 91 -7.67 4.88 -3.59
CA GLU A 91 -7.50 6.32 -3.73
C GLU A 91 -7.16 6.94 -2.36
N ILE A 92 -6.11 7.75 -2.32
CA ILE A 92 -5.71 8.53 -1.14
C ILE A 92 -5.79 10.00 -1.51
N THR A 93 -6.70 10.73 -0.86
CA THR A 93 -6.95 12.14 -1.13
C THR A 93 -6.60 13.05 0.04
N GLY A 94 -6.27 12.49 1.20
CA GLY A 94 -5.91 13.27 2.39
C GLY A 94 -5.34 12.42 3.52
N GLY A 95 -4.94 13.10 4.59
CA GLY A 95 -4.41 12.52 5.80
C GLY A 95 -2.91 12.15 5.75
N THR A 96 -2.38 11.83 6.92
CA THR A 96 -1.01 11.31 7.06
C THR A 96 -1.06 9.79 7.11
N ILE A 97 -0.61 9.13 6.03
CA ILE A 97 -0.68 7.68 5.90
C ILE A 97 0.71 7.07 6.08
N THR A 98 0.82 6.08 6.96
CA THR A 98 1.99 5.20 7.06
C THR A 98 1.53 3.77 6.82
N ALA A 99 1.91 3.20 5.68
CA ALA A 99 1.53 1.86 5.30
C ALA A 99 2.75 0.94 5.22
N THR A 100 2.76 -0.12 6.02
CA THR A 100 3.88 -1.07 6.08
C THR A 100 3.42 -2.46 5.66
N GLY A 101 4.00 -2.97 4.60
CA GLY A 101 3.78 -4.34 4.16
C GLY A 101 4.49 -5.36 5.05
N GLY A 102 3.87 -6.49 5.24
CA GLY A 102 4.40 -7.57 6.05
C GLY A 102 5.48 -8.39 5.36
N CYS A 103 6.32 -9.00 6.16
CA CYS A 103 7.43 -9.86 5.76
C CYS A 103 7.31 -11.22 6.46
N ASN A 104 7.62 -12.30 5.76
CA ASN A 104 7.76 -13.61 6.38
C ASN A 104 9.25 -13.91 6.64
N ASN A 105 9.69 -13.73 7.87
CA ASN A 105 11.10 -13.86 8.25
C ASN A 105 11.59 -15.32 8.36
N ASN A 106 10.74 -16.31 8.10
CA ASN A 106 11.03 -17.71 8.43
C ASN A 106 11.56 -18.57 7.27
N GLU A 107 11.71 -18.03 6.03
CA GLU A 107 12.16 -18.84 4.89
C GLU A 107 13.18 -18.13 4.01
N ALA A 108 14.12 -18.88 3.48
CA ALA A 108 15.02 -18.43 2.43
C ALA A 108 14.22 -18.07 1.16
N GLY A 109 14.19 -16.79 0.82
CA GLY A 109 13.37 -16.26 -0.26
C GLY A 109 12.17 -15.45 0.23
N ASN A 110 12.29 -14.87 1.38
CA ASN A 110 11.30 -14.08 2.15
C ASN A 110 10.49 -13.11 1.30
N GLY A 111 9.41 -13.61 0.71
CA GLY A 111 8.48 -12.79 -0.04
C GLY A 111 7.81 -11.77 0.87
N GLY A 112 7.81 -10.53 0.44
CA GLY A 112 7.18 -9.42 1.13
C GLY A 112 5.99 -8.88 0.36
N ALA A 113 5.11 -8.22 1.06
CA ALA A 113 4.00 -7.49 0.50
C ALA A 113 4.35 -6.01 0.27
N ALA A 114 3.59 -5.32 -0.55
CA ALA A 114 3.73 -3.88 -0.74
C ALA A 114 3.33 -3.10 0.52
N GLY A 115 3.87 -1.90 0.68
CA GLY A 115 3.33 -0.94 1.64
C GLY A 115 1.88 -0.60 1.28
N ILE A 116 1.66 -0.12 0.04
CA ILE A 116 0.33 0.13 -0.52
C ILE A 116 0.22 -0.68 -1.82
N GLY A 117 -0.78 -1.57 -1.93
CA GLY A 117 -1.02 -2.37 -3.13
C GLY A 117 -1.16 -3.85 -2.88
N GLY A 118 -0.34 -4.68 -3.55
CA GLY A 118 -0.45 -6.14 -3.50
C GLY A 118 0.10 -6.79 -2.24
N GLY A 119 -0.56 -7.83 -1.76
CA GLY A 119 0.06 -8.79 -0.84
C GLY A 119 1.14 -9.62 -1.53
N PHE A 120 1.80 -10.52 -0.82
CA PHE A 120 2.69 -11.51 -1.43
C PHE A 120 2.00 -12.23 -2.59
N ASN A 121 2.62 -12.36 -3.74
CA ASN A 121 2.02 -12.84 -4.99
C ASN A 121 0.80 -12.03 -5.48
N GLY A 122 0.61 -10.81 -5.01
CA GLY A 122 -0.46 -9.93 -5.44
C GLY A 122 0.06 -8.68 -6.16
N SER A 123 -0.63 -8.22 -7.18
CA SER A 123 -0.35 -6.96 -7.88
C SER A 123 -0.94 -5.76 -7.15
N GLY A 124 -0.32 -4.59 -7.32
CA GLY A 124 -0.93 -3.31 -6.97
C GLY A 124 -1.40 -2.61 -8.23
N THR A 125 -2.70 -2.39 -8.37
CA THR A 125 -3.26 -1.79 -9.60
C THR A 125 -4.24 -0.69 -9.29
N ASP A 126 -4.33 0.30 -10.19
CA ASP A 126 -5.28 1.40 -10.07
C ASP A 126 -5.17 2.12 -8.71
N ILE A 127 -3.93 2.52 -8.37
CA ILE A 127 -3.63 3.26 -7.15
C ILE A 127 -3.49 4.74 -7.50
N LYS A 128 -4.29 5.58 -6.84
CA LYS A 128 -4.30 7.02 -7.07
C LYS A 128 -4.02 7.77 -5.77
N ILE A 129 -3.06 8.69 -5.80
CA ILE A 129 -2.70 9.54 -4.66
C ILE A 129 -2.74 11.00 -5.15
N THR A 130 -3.68 11.80 -4.63
CA THR A 130 -3.93 13.16 -5.11
C THR A 130 -3.98 14.22 -4.01
N GLY A 131 -3.66 13.86 -2.80
CA GLY A 131 -3.70 14.77 -1.66
C GLY A 131 -3.07 14.15 -0.44
N GLY A 132 -3.02 14.94 0.60
CA GLY A 132 -2.35 14.57 1.83
C GLY A 132 -1.06 15.36 1.97
N SER A 133 -1.10 16.42 2.71
CA SER A 133 0.03 17.31 2.93
C SER A 133 1.15 16.70 3.77
N ARG A 134 1.11 15.41 4.07
CA ARG A 134 2.07 14.75 4.95
C ARG A 134 2.15 13.24 4.70
N LYS A 135 2.99 12.84 3.73
CA LYS A 135 3.67 11.55 3.67
C LYS A 135 2.76 10.32 3.65
N PRO A 136 2.10 9.96 2.57
CA PRO A 136 1.82 8.56 2.36
C PRO A 136 3.15 7.81 2.23
N ASP A 137 3.61 7.24 3.33
CA ASP A 137 4.81 6.41 3.36
C ASP A 137 4.41 4.96 3.10
N GLY A 138 4.76 4.46 1.92
CA GLY A 138 4.70 3.03 1.62
C GLY A 138 6.04 2.39 1.91
N THR A 139 6.11 1.56 2.93
CA THR A 139 7.29 0.73 3.19
C THR A 139 6.95 -0.72 2.96
N SER A 140 7.69 -1.37 2.08
CA SER A 140 7.44 -2.78 1.83
C SER A 140 8.01 -3.67 2.94
N GLY A 141 7.41 -4.84 3.04
CA GLY A 141 8.10 -5.98 3.62
C GLY A 141 9.35 -6.36 2.81
N CYS A 142 9.92 -7.52 3.03
CA CYS A 142 11.26 -7.91 2.56
C CYS A 142 11.55 -7.73 1.07
N GLN A 143 10.59 -7.91 0.18
CA GLN A 143 10.81 -7.91 -1.29
C GLN A 143 9.65 -7.30 -2.11
N GLY A 144 8.69 -6.67 -1.47
CA GLY A 144 7.61 -5.96 -2.17
C GLY A 144 8.03 -4.55 -2.60
N ALA A 145 7.20 -3.89 -3.39
CA ALA A 145 7.33 -2.47 -3.68
C ALA A 145 6.87 -1.61 -2.48
N GLY A 146 7.38 -0.41 -2.36
CA GLY A 146 6.81 0.58 -1.43
C GLY A 146 5.35 0.84 -1.76
N ILE A 147 5.09 1.18 -3.04
CA ILE A 147 3.74 1.33 -3.61
C ILE A 147 3.68 0.49 -4.88
N GLY A 148 2.77 -0.48 -4.94
CA GLY A 148 2.59 -1.34 -6.11
C GLY A 148 2.50 -2.82 -5.81
N GLY A 149 3.33 -3.64 -6.46
CA GLY A 149 3.27 -5.11 -6.34
C GLY A 149 3.95 -5.67 -5.10
N GLY A 150 3.43 -6.76 -4.59
CA GLY A 150 4.16 -7.65 -3.70
C GLY A 150 5.17 -8.52 -4.46
N TYR A 151 5.87 -9.40 -3.77
CA TYR A 151 6.81 -10.35 -4.38
C TYR A 151 6.17 -11.09 -5.56
N GLY A 152 6.91 -11.20 -6.65
CA GLY A 152 6.51 -11.90 -7.87
C GLY A 152 5.51 -11.15 -8.75
N LYS A 153 5.10 -9.94 -8.38
CA LYS A 153 4.03 -9.20 -9.06
C LYS A 153 4.34 -7.73 -9.29
N GLY A 154 3.68 -7.16 -10.30
CA GLY A 154 3.86 -5.80 -10.75
C GLY A 154 2.98 -4.77 -10.04
N GLY A 155 3.35 -3.52 -10.23
CA GLY A 155 2.52 -2.36 -9.96
C GLY A 155 2.12 -1.70 -11.28
N THR A 156 0.82 -1.47 -11.50
CA THR A 156 0.30 -0.96 -12.76
C THR A 156 -0.74 0.13 -12.53
N ASN A 157 -0.81 1.13 -13.40
CA ASN A 157 -1.75 2.24 -13.30
C ASN A 157 -1.65 2.99 -11.95
N ILE A 158 -0.44 3.41 -11.60
CA ILE A 158 -0.18 4.18 -10.39
C ILE A 158 -0.09 5.65 -10.76
N SER A 159 -0.96 6.48 -10.20
CA SER A 159 -0.99 7.93 -10.45
C SER A 159 -0.78 8.71 -9.14
N ILE A 160 0.19 9.61 -9.15
CA ILE A 160 0.50 10.50 -8.02
C ILE A 160 0.50 11.92 -8.55
N SER A 161 -0.36 12.79 -8.00
CA SER A 161 -0.48 14.17 -8.51
C SER A 161 -0.89 15.16 -7.43
N GLY A 162 -0.65 16.46 -7.70
CA GLY A 162 -1.01 17.59 -6.84
C GLY A 162 0.16 18.18 -6.08
N GLU A 163 0.24 19.53 -6.05
CA GLU A 163 1.36 20.28 -5.45
C GLU A 163 1.58 19.98 -3.96
N ASP A 164 0.50 19.73 -3.22
CA ASP A 164 0.57 19.38 -1.79
C ASP A 164 0.80 17.88 -1.52
N THR A 165 0.89 17.08 -2.57
CA THR A 165 1.10 15.63 -2.45
C THR A 165 2.57 15.32 -2.21
N VAL A 166 2.89 14.74 -1.05
CA VAL A 166 4.26 14.31 -0.70
C VAL A 166 4.25 12.82 -0.45
N VAL A 167 4.99 12.06 -1.25
CA VAL A 167 5.06 10.59 -1.17
C VAL A 167 6.49 10.13 -0.91
N ASN A 168 6.66 9.25 0.10
CA ASN A 168 7.89 8.49 0.27
C ASN A 168 7.59 7.00 0.11
N ALA A 169 8.16 6.39 -0.90
CA ALA A 169 7.94 4.98 -1.19
C ALA A 169 9.26 4.21 -1.08
N ASN A 170 9.32 3.25 -0.16
CA ASN A 170 10.51 2.48 0.09
C ASN A 170 10.28 1.01 -0.26
N GLY A 171 10.94 0.55 -1.30
CA GLY A 171 10.94 -0.85 -1.70
C GLY A 171 11.75 -1.74 -0.77
N GLY A 172 11.38 -3.00 -0.68
CA GLY A 172 12.19 -4.04 -0.03
C GLY A 172 13.42 -4.41 -0.86
N LYS A 173 14.26 -5.32 -0.39
CA LYS A 173 15.60 -5.62 -0.93
C LYS A 173 15.70 -5.69 -2.46
N TYR A 174 14.71 -6.24 -3.13
CA TYR A 174 14.63 -6.39 -4.59
C TYR A 174 13.44 -5.67 -5.20
N GLY A 175 12.61 -5.01 -4.41
CA GLY A 175 11.42 -4.30 -4.84
C GLY A 175 11.71 -2.86 -5.26
N ALA A 176 10.89 -2.32 -6.14
CA ALA A 176 10.91 -0.90 -6.48
C ALA A 176 10.36 -0.03 -5.34
N GLY A 177 10.75 1.23 -5.30
CA GLY A 177 10.07 2.22 -4.48
C GLY A 177 8.61 2.32 -4.90
N ILE A 178 8.37 2.58 -6.20
CA ILE A 178 7.04 2.61 -6.81
C ILE A 178 7.06 1.69 -8.04
N GLY A 179 6.18 0.69 -8.07
CA GLY A 179 6.04 -0.23 -9.20
C GLY A 179 6.06 -1.69 -8.81
N GLY A 180 7.01 -2.47 -9.33
CA GLY A 180 7.07 -3.92 -9.09
C GLY A 180 7.73 -4.32 -7.78
N GLY A 181 7.20 -5.34 -7.12
CA GLY A 181 7.98 -6.11 -6.15
C GLY A 181 9.09 -6.90 -6.85
N ALA A 182 9.90 -7.67 -6.12
CA ALA A 182 10.92 -8.52 -6.71
C ALA A 182 10.31 -9.38 -7.84
N MET A 183 10.99 -9.46 -8.99
CA MET A 183 10.52 -10.11 -10.23
C MET A 183 9.26 -9.49 -10.86
N GLY A 184 8.76 -8.38 -10.35
CA GLY A 184 7.58 -7.69 -10.89
C GLY A 184 7.94 -6.47 -11.72
N ALA A 185 7.14 -6.17 -12.76
CA ALA A 185 7.26 -4.96 -13.54
C ALA A 185 6.53 -3.77 -12.90
N GLY A 186 6.98 -2.56 -13.20
CA GLY A 186 6.20 -1.33 -12.95
C GLY A 186 5.75 -0.76 -14.28
N GLU A 187 4.46 -0.55 -14.46
CA GLU A 187 3.87 -0.10 -15.72
C GLU A 187 2.85 1.01 -15.49
N ASN A 188 2.75 1.95 -16.46
CA ASN A 188 1.79 3.05 -16.43
C ASN A 188 1.84 3.83 -15.10
N ILE A 189 3.05 4.25 -14.71
CA ILE A 189 3.27 5.07 -13.51
C ILE A 189 3.34 6.53 -13.94
N THR A 190 2.47 7.37 -13.41
CA THR A 190 2.42 8.80 -13.73
C THR A 190 2.60 9.62 -12.45
N ILE A 191 3.51 10.60 -12.53
CA ILE A 191 3.70 11.62 -11.50
C ILE A 191 3.51 12.97 -12.16
N SER A 192 2.60 13.78 -11.66
CA SER A 192 2.22 15.05 -12.30
C SER A 192 1.82 16.13 -11.31
N ASP A 193 1.47 17.29 -11.84
CA ASP A 193 0.86 18.40 -11.11
C ASP A 193 1.60 18.83 -9.84
N GLY A 194 2.93 18.83 -9.89
CA GLY A 194 3.77 19.31 -8.80
C GLY A 194 3.95 18.36 -7.62
N ALA A 195 3.53 17.11 -7.71
CA ALA A 195 3.71 16.14 -6.64
C ALA A 195 5.18 15.92 -6.25
N HIS A 196 5.47 15.92 -4.95
CA HIS A 196 6.80 15.68 -4.41
C HIS A 196 6.98 14.20 -4.06
N VAL A 197 7.74 13.46 -4.85
CA VAL A 197 7.89 12.01 -4.70
C VAL A 197 9.35 11.65 -4.41
N THR A 198 9.56 10.91 -3.33
CA THR A 198 10.82 10.21 -3.04
C THR A 198 10.56 8.71 -3.15
N ALA A 199 11.12 8.09 -4.18
CA ALA A 199 10.97 6.67 -4.42
C ALA A 199 12.33 5.97 -4.28
N ASN A 200 12.49 5.20 -3.22
CA ASN A 200 13.71 4.45 -2.94
C ASN A 200 13.48 2.97 -3.27
N GLY A 201 14.11 2.49 -4.33
CA GLY A 201 14.20 1.05 -4.56
C GLY A 201 15.09 0.39 -3.50
N GLY A 202 14.87 -0.88 -3.26
CA GLY A 202 15.78 -1.69 -2.48
C GLY A 202 17.15 -1.84 -3.16
N ALA A 203 18.04 -2.64 -2.60
CA ALA A 203 19.45 -2.73 -3.04
C ALA A 203 19.60 -3.06 -4.56
N GLN A 204 18.62 -3.68 -5.16
CA GLN A 204 18.60 -4.04 -6.59
C GLN A 204 17.29 -3.66 -7.29
N GLY A 205 16.37 -3.01 -6.62
CA GLY A 205 15.12 -2.52 -7.20
C GLY A 205 15.25 -1.10 -7.75
N ALA A 206 14.44 -0.76 -8.75
CA ALA A 206 14.36 0.61 -9.25
C ALA A 206 13.72 1.56 -8.22
N GLY A 207 14.07 2.85 -8.24
CA GLY A 207 13.28 3.86 -7.53
C GLY A 207 11.84 3.84 -8.02
N ILE A 208 11.65 3.97 -9.34
CA ILE A 208 10.34 3.86 -10.01
C ILE A 208 10.51 2.87 -11.16
N GLY A 209 9.64 1.86 -11.24
CA GLY A 209 9.68 0.83 -12.28
C GLY A 209 9.62 -0.59 -11.74
N GLY A 210 10.44 -1.49 -12.29
CA GLY A 210 10.45 -2.89 -11.90
C GLY A 210 11.30 -3.17 -10.66
N GLY A 211 10.96 -4.24 -9.96
CA GLY A 211 11.87 -4.90 -9.05
C GLY A 211 12.83 -5.84 -9.79
N SER A 212 13.99 -6.17 -9.18
CA SER A 212 14.92 -7.09 -9.81
C SER A 212 14.55 -8.56 -9.60
N GLY A 213 14.99 -9.42 -10.52
CA GLY A 213 14.93 -10.87 -10.32
C GLY A 213 15.92 -11.36 -9.26
N ILE A 214 15.63 -12.49 -8.64
CA ILE A 214 16.58 -13.17 -7.77
C ILE A 214 17.55 -13.92 -8.71
N GLY A 215 18.73 -13.35 -8.97
CA GLY A 215 19.77 -14.00 -9.77
C GLY A 215 20.14 -13.30 -11.08
N GLY A 216 19.84 -12.00 -11.20
CA GLY A 216 20.37 -11.13 -12.26
C GLY A 216 21.45 -10.21 -11.70
#